data_481b09369fc7dd12ea3db995a7068496
#
_entry.id   481b09369fc7dd12ea3db995a7068496
#
_cell.length_a   1.000
_cell.length_b   1.000
_cell.length_c   1.000
_cell.angle_alpha   90.00
_cell.angle_beta   90.00
_cell.angle_gamma   90.00
#
_symmetry.space_group_name_H-M   'P 1'
#
loop_
_entity.id
_entity.type
_entity.pdbx_description
1 polymer ?
#
loop_
_entity_poly.entity_id
_entity_poly.type
_entity_poly.pdbx_seq_one_letter_code
_entity_poly.pdbx_strand_id
1 'polypeptide(L)'
;KSIFGDDYYLELQLHKATVEYANHDTYKIQEIVNEKLIEFSRELGIKLVCTNDVHFVEEEQAEAHDRLICLGTGKDLDDPKRMLYTKQEWMKTTAEMNAIFDYIPEALTNTVEVCNKVESYSIDHAPIMPTFAIPEEFGTEEGYRQKYSEKDLFDEFTQDENGNVVLSEEKALDKIEKLGGYDKLYRIKLEADYLAKLAIDGAHKRYGEVLDEETATRIKFELHIMKTMGFPGYF
;
A
#
# COMPACT_ATOMS: atom_id res chain seq x y z
N LYS A 1 22.15 -6.38 -12.62
CA LYS A 1 23.05 -7.51 -12.32
C LYS A 1 23.88 -7.25 -11.06
N SER A 2 24.52 -6.08 -10.93
CA SER A 2 25.36 -5.75 -9.77
C SER A 2 24.59 -5.70 -8.42
N ILE A 3 23.29 -5.40 -8.42
CA ILE A 3 22.44 -5.35 -7.23
C ILE A 3 21.78 -6.70 -6.96
N PHE A 4 21.12 -7.27 -7.96
CA PHE A 4 20.30 -8.48 -7.80
C PHE A 4 21.00 -9.78 -8.20
N GLY A 5 22.24 -9.74 -8.71
CA GLY A 5 22.98 -10.94 -9.11
C GLY A 5 22.21 -11.80 -10.10
N ASP A 6 21.98 -13.06 -9.76
CA ASP A 6 21.27 -14.04 -10.60
C ASP A 6 19.74 -13.96 -10.48
N ASP A 7 19.21 -13.02 -9.69
CA ASP A 7 17.79 -12.73 -9.61
C ASP A 7 17.35 -11.60 -10.57
N TYR A 8 18.26 -11.14 -11.42
CA TYR A 8 17.99 -10.15 -12.46
C TYR A 8 17.85 -10.84 -13.82
N TYR A 9 16.70 -10.66 -14.46
CA TYR A 9 16.34 -11.20 -15.76
C TYR A 9 16.01 -10.08 -16.74
N LEU A 10 16.17 -10.35 -18.05
CA LEU A 10 15.63 -9.52 -19.12
C LEU A 10 14.31 -10.12 -19.57
N GLU A 11 13.29 -9.29 -19.69
CA GLU A 11 11.92 -9.69 -19.99
C GLU A 11 11.60 -9.51 -21.47
N LEU A 12 11.08 -10.56 -22.10
CA LEU A 12 10.57 -10.54 -23.46
C LEU A 12 9.05 -10.54 -23.44
N GLN A 13 8.46 -9.63 -24.19
CA GLN A 13 7.02 -9.57 -24.45
C GLN A 13 6.78 -9.48 -25.95
N LEU A 14 5.69 -10.07 -26.43
CA LEU A 14 5.34 -10.04 -27.86
C LEU A 14 3.83 -10.10 -28.05
N HIS A 15 3.23 -8.97 -28.39
CA HIS A 15 1.78 -8.79 -28.47
C HIS A 15 1.36 -8.40 -29.90
N LYS A 16 1.04 -9.36 -30.72
CA LYS A 16 0.59 -9.14 -32.11
C LYS A 16 -0.92 -8.95 -32.16
N ALA A 17 -1.37 -7.68 -32.27
CA ALA A 17 -2.78 -7.38 -32.40
C ALA A 17 -3.43 -8.11 -33.59
N THR A 18 -4.60 -8.71 -33.34
CA THR A 18 -5.38 -9.50 -34.32
C THR A 18 -6.65 -8.82 -34.79
N VAL A 19 -7.03 -7.70 -34.16
CA VAL A 19 -8.27 -6.97 -34.44
C VAL A 19 -7.97 -5.53 -34.83
N GLU A 20 -8.83 -4.93 -35.67
CA GLU A 20 -8.63 -3.61 -36.26
C GLU A 20 -8.46 -2.50 -35.20
N TYR A 21 -9.34 -2.47 -34.18
CA TYR A 21 -9.32 -1.47 -33.12
C TYR A 21 -8.40 -1.89 -31.97
N ALA A 22 -7.10 -1.97 -32.23
CA ALA A 22 -6.08 -2.32 -31.25
C ALA A 22 -4.78 -1.56 -31.56
N ASN A 23 -3.82 -1.59 -30.63
CA ASN A 23 -2.50 -1.03 -30.85
C ASN A 23 -1.65 -1.99 -31.71
N HIS A 24 -1.37 -1.62 -32.94
CA HIS A 24 -0.56 -2.40 -33.89
C HIS A 24 0.93 -2.03 -33.88
N ASP A 25 1.32 -0.93 -33.23
CA ASP A 25 2.70 -0.47 -33.23
C ASP A 25 3.54 -1.14 -32.13
N THR A 26 2.90 -1.54 -31.03
CA THR A 26 3.58 -2.23 -29.93
C THR A 26 4.34 -3.47 -30.40
N TYR A 27 3.73 -4.31 -31.23
CA TYR A 27 4.36 -5.53 -31.73
C TYR A 27 5.69 -5.25 -32.48
N LYS A 28 5.69 -4.26 -33.36
CA LYS A 28 6.89 -3.89 -34.17
C LYS A 28 8.03 -3.40 -33.28
N ILE A 29 7.68 -2.64 -32.22
CA ILE A 29 8.67 -2.15 -31.26
C ILE A 29 9.21 -3.31 -30.43
N GLN A 30 8.34 -4.21 -29.99
CA GLN A 30 8.73 -5.39 -29.21
C GLN A 30 9.65 -6.32 -30.01
N GLU A 31 9.44 -6.52 -31.31
CA GLU A 31 10.36 -7.30 -32.17
C GLU A 31 11.78 -6.71 -32.11
N ILE A 32 11.92 -5.39 -32.31
CA ILE A 32 13.22 -4.71 -32.29
C ILE A 32 13.88 -4.77 -30.92
N VAL A 33 13.08 -4.54 -29.85
CA VAL A 33 13.56 -4.57 -28.47
C VAL A 33 13.99 -5.97 -28.07
N ASN A 34 13.21 -7.00 -28.43
CA ASN A 34 13.50 -8.39 -28.09
C ASN A 34 14.82 -8.86 -28.74
N GLU A 35 15.09 -8.49 -30.00
CA GLU A 35 16.37 -8.76 -30.62
C GLU A 35 17.54 -8.20 -29.82
N LYS A 36 17.43 -6.95 -29.35
CA LYS A 36 18.47 -6.32 -28.52
C LYS A 36 18.58 -6.94 -27.13
N LEU A 37 17.48 -7.31 -26.50
CA LEU A 37 17.52 -7.99 -25.20
C LEU A 37 18.16 -9.38 -25.30
N ILE A 38 17.93 -10.11 -26.40
CA ILE A 38 18.60 -11.40 -26.67
C ILE A 38 20.11 -11.20 -26.87
N GLU A 39 20.52 -10.14 -27.57
CA GLU A 39 21.92 -9.76 -27.74
C GLU A 39 22.56 -9.47 -26.37
N PHE A 40 21.96 -8.61 -25.59
CA PHE A 40 22.44 -8.29 -24.22
C PHE A 40 22.47 -9.50 -23.28
N SER A 41 21.49 -10.39 -23.38
CA SER A 41 21.49 -11.64 -22.63
C SER A 41 22.77 -12.45 -22.89
N ARG A 42 23.14 -12.59 -24.14
CA ARG A 42 24.35 -13.34 -24.58
C ARG A 42 25.64 -12.63 -24.16
N GLU A 43 25.72 -11.31 -24.35
CA GLU A 43 26.89 -10.51 -24.02
C GLU A 43 27.15 -10.41 -22.51
N LEU A 44 26.10 -10.23 -21.72
CA LEU A 44 26.19 -9.92 -20.31
C LEU A 44 25.94 -11.13 -19.38
N GLY A 45 25.59 -12.28 -19.96
CA GLY A 45 25.25 -13.48 -19.21
C GLY A 45 24.03 -13.27 -18.31
N ILE A 46 23.00 -12.53 -18.80
CA ILE A 46 21.76 -12.28 -18.08
C ILE A 46 20.68 -13.19 -18.68
N LYS A 47 19.97 -13.92 -17.83
CA LYS A 47 18.89 -14.83 -18.28
C LYS A 47 17.68 -14.05 -18.79
N LEU A 48 16.97 -14.65 -19.74
CA LEU A 48 15.74 -14.14 -20.32
C LEU A 48 14.53 -14.82 -19.66
N VAL A 49 13.40 -14.12 -19.58
CA VAL A 49 12.08 -14.65 -19.25
C VAL A 49 11.05 -14.11 -20.23
N CYS A 50 9.99 -14.90 -20.52
CA CYS A 50 8.86 -14.46 -21.31
C CYS A 50 7.67 -14.15 -20.42
N THR A 51 7.00 -13.03 -20.66
CA THR A 51 5.76 -12.66 -19.98
C THR A 51 4.71 -12.18 -20.99
N ASN A 52 3.46 -12.02 -20.53
CA ASN A 52 2.37 -11.56 -21.39
C ASN A 52 1.64 -10.32 -20.84
N ASP A 53 2.19 -9.64 -19.84
CA ASP A 53 1.59 -8.41 -19.29
C ASP A 53 0.07 -8.55 -19.07
N VAL A 54 -0.35 -9.61 -18.37
CA VAL A 54 -1.76 -10.04 -18.26
C VAL A 54 -2.59 -8.98 -17.54
N HIS A 55 -3.65 -8.50 -18.21
CA HIS A 55 -4.60 -7.53 -17.67
C HIS A 55 -6.01 -8.10 -17.51
N PHE A 56 -6.33 -9.20 -18.20
CA PHE A 56 -7.61 -9.90 -18.13
C PHE A 56 -7.40 -11.41 -18.36
N VAL A 57 -8.41 -12.23 -18.03
CA VAL A 57 -8.26 -13.68 -18.01
C VAL A 57 -8.48 -14.30 -19.39
N GLU A 58 -9.60 -14.00 -20.03
CA GLU A 58 -10.04 -14.61 -21.28
C GLU A 58 -9.93 -13.61 -22.44
N GLU A 59 -9.62 -14.10 -23.64
CA GLU A 59 -9.45 -13.26 -24.85
C GLU A 59 -10.69 -12.37 -25.11
N GLU A 60 -11.89 -12.89 -24.89
CA GLU A 60 -13.15 -12.19 -25.10
C GLU A 60 -13.35 -11.00 -24.17
N GLN A 61 -12.62 -10.95 -23.06
CA GLN A 61 -12.68 -9.84 -22.10
C GLN A 61 -11.94 -8.58 -22.57
N ALA A 62 -11.21 -8.66 -23.66
CA ALA A 62 -10.47 -7.53 -24.23
C ALA A 62 -11.33 -6.29 -24.48
N GLU A 63 -12.59 -6.48 -24.91
CA GLU A 63 -13.54 -5.38 -25.13
C GLU A 63 -14.02 -4.75 -23.82
N ALA A 64 -14.24 -5.55 -22.78
CA ALA A 64 -14.60 -5.05 -21.47
C ALA A 64 -13.45 -4.25 -20.85
N HIS A 65 -12.21 -4.75 -20.97
CA HIS A 65 -11.01 -4.07 -20.53
C HIS A 65 -10.83 -2.71 -21.23
N ASP A 66 -11.02 -2.64 -22.54
CA ASP A 66 -10.94 -1.40 -23.33
C ASP A 66 -11.93 -0.33 -22.82
N ARG A 67 -13.17 -0.74 -22.48
CA ARG A 67 -14.17 0.16 -21.87
C ARG A 67 -13.79 0.62 -20.47
N LEU A 68 -13.20 -0.26 -19.65
CA LEU A 68 -12.72 0.10 -18.31
C LEU A 68 -11.60 1.13 -18.36
N ILE A 69 -10.70 1.01 -19.35
CA ILE A 69 -9.65 2.02 -19.58
C ILE A 69 -10.27 3.37 -19.95
N CYS A 70 -11.26 3.40 -20.83
CA CYS A 70 -11.97 4.62 -21.17
C CYS A 70 -12.60 5.27 -19.93
N LEU A 71 -13.29 4.47 -19.10
CA LEU A 71 -13.88 4.93 -17.86
C LEU A 71 -12.83 5.51 -16.89
N GLY A 72 -11.73 4.78 -16.69
CA GLY A 72 -10.64 5.19 -15.77
C GLY A 72 -9.87 6.43 -16.24
N THR A 73 -9.80 6.67 -17.56
CA THR A 73 -9.08 7.81 -18.15
C THR A 73 -9.98 8.98 -18.54
N GLY A 74 -11.30 8.86 -18.39
CA GLY A 74 -12.28 9.88 -18.79
C GLY A 74 -12.29 10.11 -20.30
N LYS A 75 -12.16 9.03 -21.10
CA LYS A 75 -12.11 9.05 -22.55
C LYS A 75 -13.30 8.31 -23.15
N ASP A 76 -13.75 8.73 -24.32
CA ASP A 76 -14.74 8.02 -25.10
C ASP A 76 -14.09 6.97 -26.02
N LEU A 77 -14.84 5.95 -26.43
CA LEU A 77 -14.35 4.87 -27.30
C LEU A 77 -13.89 5.33 -28.68
N ASP A 78 -14.43 6.45 -29.16
CA ASP A 78 -14.10 7.09 -30.43
C ASP A 78 -13.03 8.19 -30.33
N ASP A 79 -12.51 8.48 -29.13
CA ASP A 79 -11.40 9.44 -28.96
C ASP A 79 -10.11 8.88 -29.58
N PRO A 80 -9.57 9.52 -30.64
CA PRO A 80 -8.38 9.01 -31.31
C PRO A 80 -7.10 9.09 -30.46
N LYS A 81 -7.15 9.80 -29.32
CA LYS A 81 -6.02 9.95 -28.38
C LYS A 81 -6.15 9.05 -27.17
N ARG A 82 -7.15 8.17 -27.13
CA ARG A 82 -7.30 7.24 -26.02
C ARG A 82 -6.18 6.19 -26.00
N MET A 83 -5.90 5.65 -24.84
CA MET A 83 -4.97 4.53 -24.71
C MET A 83 -5.59 3.27 -25.35
N LEU A 84 -4.82 2.62 -26.20
CA LEU A 84 -5.17 1.35 -26.84
C LEU A 84 -4.14 0.29 -26.45
N TYR A 85 -4.61 -0.84 -25.95
CA TYR A 85 -3.83 -2.05 -25.80
C TYR A 85 -3.84 -2.87 -27.08
N THR A 86 -2.99 -3.90 -27.15
CA THR A 86 -2.96 -4.81 -28.31
C THR A 86 -4.12 -5.78 -28.32
N LYS A 87 -4.85 -5.90 -27.20
CA LYS A 87 -5.87 -6.91 -26.92
C LYS A 87 -5.33 -8.34 -26.86
N GLN A 88 -4.02 -8.46 -26.64
CA GLN A 88 -3.32 -9.74 -26.47
C GLN A 88 -2.87 -9.98 -25.01
N GLU A 89 -3.22 -9.08 -24.11
CA GLU A 89 -2.83 -9.07 -22.69
C GLU A 89 -3.71 -9.98 -21.82
N TRP A 90 -4.18 -11.09 -22.35
CA TRP A 90 -4.96 -12.10 -21.64
C TRP A 90 -4.08 -13.27 -21.13
N MET A 91 -4.61 -14.06 -20.20
CA MET A 91 -3.87 -15.17 -19.58
C MET A 91 -3.74 -16.36 -20.52
N LYS A 92 -2.65 -16.39 -21.25
CA LYS A 92 -2.36 -17.45 -22.22
C LYS A 92 -1.95 -18.77 -21.54
N THR A 93 -2.35 -19.87 -22.15
CA THR A 93 -1.90 -21.20 -21.76
C THR A 93 -0.41 -21.39 -22.06
N THR A 94 0.20 -22.40 -21.41
CA THR A 94 1.59 -22.78 -21.71
C THR A 94 1.79 -23.08 -23.20
N ALA A 95 0.82 -23.74 -23.86
CA ALA A 95 0.92 -24.04 -25.29
C ALA A 95 0.96 -22.80 -26.16
N GLU A 96 0.14 -21.79 -25.83
CA GLU A 96 0.10 -20.53 -26.56
C GLU A 96 1.37 -19.70 -26.34
N MET A 97 1.86 -19.63 -25.11
CA MET A 97 3.15 -18.96 -24.83
C MET A 97 4.31 -19.66 -25.56
N ASN A 98 4.32 -21.00 -25.59
CA ASN A 98 5.32 -21.76 -26.34
C ASN A 98 5.25 -21.46 -27.85
N ALA A 99 4.06 -21.29 -28.42
CA ALA A 99 3.91 -20.96 -29.83
C ALA A 99 4.38 -19.53 -30.17
N ILE A 100 4.26 -18.59 -29.23
CA ILE A 100 4.71 -17.20 -29.41
C ILE A 100 6.24 -17.09 -29.35
N PHE A 101 6.87 -17.83 -28.42
CA PHE A 101 8.29 -17.75 -28.10
C PHE A 101 9.08 -19.03 -28.49
N ASP A 102 8.63 -19.78 -29.51
CA ASP A 102 9.27 -21.03 -29.97
C ASP A 102 10.73 -20.84 -30.40
N TYR A 103 11.09 -19.63 -30.82
CA TYR A 103 12.44 -19.24 -31.22
C TYR A 103 13.43 -19.02 -30.07
N ILE A 104 12.95 -18.99 -28.81
CA ILE A 104 13.75 -18.74 -27.58
C ILE A 104 13.27 -19.58 -26.41
N PRO A 105 13.29 -20.92 -26.50
CA PRO A 105 12.70 -21.82 -25.50
C PRO A 105 13.32 -21.69 -24.09
N GLU A 106 14.55 -21.24 -23.96
CA GLU A 106 15.19 -20.99 -22.69
C GLU A 106 14.49 -19.88 -21.89
N ALA A 107 13.94 -18.85 -22.54
CA ALA A 107 13.21 -17.80 -21.87
C ALA A 107 11.87 -18.29 -21.28
N LEU A 108 11.28 -19.33 -21.88
CA LEU A 108 10.11 -20.02 -21.35
C LEU A 108 10.48 -20.89 -20.13
N THR A 109 11.54 -21.69 -20.22
CA THR A 109 11.97 -22.55 -19.11
C THR A 109 12.46 -21.76 -17.91
N ASN A 110 13.07 -20.60 -18.11
CA ASN A 110 13.50 -19.71 -17.03
C ASN A 110 12.34 -19.16 -16.20
N THR A 111 11.11 -19.11 -16.71
CA THR A 111 9.93 -18.75 -15.90
C THR A 111 9.70 -19.77 -14.78
N VAL A 112 9.93 -21.05 -15.03
CA VAL A 112 9.87 -22.09 -14.02
C VAL A 112 11.02 -21.95 -13.01
N GLU A 113 12.22 -21.56 -13.47
CA GLU A 113 13.32 -21.24 -12.56
C GLU A 113 12.94 -20.12 -11.57
N VAL A 114 12.34 -19.03 -12.07
CA VAL A 114 11.86 -17.92 -11.21
C VAL A 114 10.82 -18.43 -10.20
N CYS A 115 9.87 -19.23 -10.66
CA CYS A 115 8.86 -19.83 -9.78
C CYS A 115 9.48 -20.67 -8.66
N ASN A 116 10.49 -21.46 -8.98
CA ASN A 116 11.17 -22.34 -8.03
C ASN A 116 12.04 -21.59 -7.00
N LYS A 117 12.36 -20.32 -7.24
CA LYS A 117 13.05 -19.44 -6.27
C LYS A 117 12.11 -18.90 -5.19
N VAL A 118 10.80 -18.93 -5.42
CA VAL A 118 9.81 -18.40 -4.48
C VAL A 118 9.60 -19.38 -3.34
N GLU A 119 9.89 -18.92 -2.13
CA GLU A 119 9.60 -19.67 -0.91
C GLU A 119 8.21 -19.33 -0.39
N SER A 120 7.56 -20.29 0.28
CA SER A 120 6.27 -20.05 0.91
C SER A 120 6.45 -19.21 2.18
N TYR A 121 5.85 -18.03 2.22
CA TYR A 121 5.87 -17.16 3.39
C TYR A 121 4.56 -16.39 3.49
N SER A 122 4.29 -15.80 4.66
CA SER A 122 3.16 -14.91 4.86
C SER A 122 3.63 -13.46 4.85
N ILE A 123 2.92 -12.62 4.12
CA ILE A 123 3.07 -11.15 4.16
C ILE A 123 2.08 -10.52 5.14
N ASP A 124 1.20 -11.34 5.75
CA ASP A 124 0.24 -10.89 6.73
C ASP A 124 0.93 -10.74 8.10
N HIS A 125 0.95 -9.54 8.61
CA HIS A 125 1.48 -9.19 9.92
C HIS A 125 0.69 -8.02 10.52
N ALA A 126 0.81 -7.83 11.83
CA ALA A 126 0.22 -6.68 12.49
C ALA A 126 0.71 -5.36 11.86
N PRO A 127 -0.16 -4.35 11.73
CA PRO A 127 0.23 -3.04 11.21
C PRO A 127 1.44 -2.47 11.97
N ILE A 128 2.43 -2.02 11.23
CA ILE A 128 3.60 -1.32 11.79
C ILE A 128 3.24 0.15 11.92
N MET A 129 3.12 0.62 13.17
CA MET A 129 2.85 2.02 13.46
C MET A 129 4.18 2.77 13.58
N PRO A 130 4.35 3.91 12.87
CA PRO A 130 5.52 4.75 13.04
C PRO A 130 5.58 5.30 14.48
N THR A 131 6.78 5.37 15.04
CA THR A 131 7.01 5.92 16.36
C THR A 131 7.52 7.35 16.22
N PHE A 132 6.80 8.31 16.80
CA PHE A 132 7.26 9.69 16.89
C PHE A 132 8.21 9.86 18.09
N ALA A 133 9.35 10.54 17.87
CA ALA A 133 10.29 10.87 18.94
C ALA A 133 9.78 12.09 19.71
N ILE A 134 9.17 11.87 20.86
CA ILE A 134 8.72 12.96 21.75
C ILE A 134 9.94 13.52 22.47
N PRO A 135 10.12 14.88 22.54
CA PRO A 135 11.19 15.50 23.27
C PRO A 135 11.17 15.11 24.77
N GLU A 136 12.31 14.74 25.34
CA GLU A 136 12.41 14.31 26.75
C GLU A 136 11.97 15.40 27.74
N GLU A 137 12.15 16.67 27.39
CA GLU A 137 11.68 17.82 28.20
C GLU A 137 10.16 17.89 28.33
N PHE A 138 9.40 17.30 27.41
CA PHE A 138 7.95 17.17 27.54
C PHE A 138 7.55 16.07 28.51
N GLY A 139 8.28 14.96 28.48
CA GLY A 139 8.05 13.82 29.35
C GLY A 139 8.57 12.52 28.78
N THR A 140 8.67 11.53 29.65
CA THR A 140 9.09 10.18 29.31
C THR A 140 8.02 9.19 29.74
N GLU A 141 8.02 8.00 29.13
CA GLU A 141 7.10 6.93 29.50
C GLU A 141 7.27 6.53 30.97
N GLU A 142 8.51 6.47 31.47
CA GLU A 142 8.79 6.19 32.87
C GLU A 142 8.20 7.27 33.80
N GLY A 143 8.33 8.54 33.43
CA GLY A 143 7.69 9.64 34.15
C GLY A 143 6.17 9.53 34.21
N TYR A 144 5.55 9.06 33.12
CA TYR A 144 4.11 8.83 33.05
C TYR A 144 3.69 7.64 33.91
N ARG A 145 4.47 6.57 34.00
CA ARG A 145 4.23 5.42 34.90
C ARG A 145 4.27 5.82 36.38
N GLN A 146 5.09 6.79 36.71
CA GLN A 146 5.15 7.32 38.08
C GLN A 146 4.00 8.30 38.41
N LYS A 147 3.51 9.01 37.41
CA LYS A 147 2.50 10.09 37.56
C LYS A 147 1.06 9.58 37.54
N TYR A 148 0.75 8.60 36.72
CA TYR A 148 -0.61 8.10 36.49
C TYR A 148 -0.76 6.66 36.98
N SER A 149 -1.87 6.38 37.66
CA SER A 149 -2.24 5.02 38.01
C SER A 149 -2.97 4.31 36.88
N GLU A 150 -3.04 2.97 36.92
CA GLU A 150 -3.86 2.18 35.97
C GLU A 150 -5.34 2.61 36.01
N LYS A 151 -5.83 3.04 37.15
CA LYS A 151 -7.19 3.57 37.28
C LYS A 151 -7.38 4.88 36.51
N ASP A 152 -6.41 5.78 36.57
CA ASP A 152 -6.44 7.03 35.78
C ASP A 152 -6.48 6.73 34.28
N LEU A 153 -5.68 5.77 33.83
CA LEU A 153 -5.67 5.34 32.43
C LEU A 153 -6.98 4.65 32.05
N PHE A 154 -7.51 3.77 32.90
CA PHE A 154 -8.80 3.13 32.67
C PHE A 154 -9.90 4.17 32.47
N ASP A 155 -10.04 5.12 33.39
CA ASP A 155 -11.05 6.17 33.30
C ASP A 155 -10.86 7.00 32.01
N GLU A 156 -9.64 7.43 31.73
CA GLU A 156 -9.34 8.29 30.58
C GLU A 156 -9.58 7.62 29.21
N PHE A 157 -9.33 6.32 29.10
CA PHE A 157 -9.45 5.59 27.83
C PHE A 157 -10.82 4.95 27.60
N THR A 158 -11.65 4.85 28.62
CA THR A 158 -12.97 4.19 28.54
C THR A 158 -14.16 5.11 28.67
N GLN A 159 -13.96 6.35 29.16
CA GLN A 159 -14.97 7.41 29.21
C GLN A 159 -15.04 8.21 27.90
N ASP A 160 -16.09 9.00 27.72
CA ASP A 160 -16.19 9.96 26.63
C ASP A 160 -15.28 11.20 26.85
N GLU A 161 -15.24 12.12 25.90
CA GLU A 161 -14.46 13.36 26.00
C GLU A 161 -14.91 14.30 27.11
N ASN A 162 -16.06 14.06 27.72
CA ASN A 162 -16.60 14.83 28.85
C ASN A 162 -16.45 14.10 30.21
N GLY A 163 -15.87 12.90 30.21
CA GLY A 163 -15.63 12.09 31.37
C GLY A 163 -16.85 11.26 31.83
N ASN A 164 -17.81 11.03 30.94
CA ASN A 164 -18.96 10.18 31.25
C ASN A 164 -18.64 8.71 30.93
N VAL A 165 -19.14 7.82 31.80
CA VAL A 165 -19.04 6.37 31.56
C VAL A 165 -20.00 5.97 30.44
N VAL A 166 -19.47 5.53 29.32
CA VAL A 166 -20.25 5.15 28.13
C VAL A 166 -20.12 3.67 27.77
N LEU A 167 -19.25 2.94 28.46
CA LEU A 167 -19.02 1.50 28.23
C LEU A 167 -19.40 0.72 29.49
N SER A 168 -19.89 -0.52 29.31
CA SER A 168 -19.97 -1.47 30.43
C SER A 168 -18.55 -1.89 30.85
N GLU A 169 -18.40 -2.34 32.10
CA GLU A 169 -17.10 -2.76 32.65
C GLU A 169 -16.39 -3.81 31.73
N GLU A 170 -17.13 -4.82 31.24
CA GLU A 170 -16.62 -5.84 30.35
C GLU A 170 -16.07 -5.25 29.04
N LYS A 171 -16.82 -4.34 28.41
CA LYS A 171 -16.38 -3.67 27.18
C LYS A 171 -15.21 -2.72 27.41
N ALA A 172 -15.15 -2.10 28.56
CA ALA A 172 -14.04 -1.23 28.95
C ALA A 172 -12.75 -2.04 29.10
N LEU A 173 -12.79 -3.18 29.79
CA LEU A 173 -11.65 -4.09 29.92
C LEU A 173 -11.19 -4.66 28.58
N ASP A 174 -12.11 -5.12 27.73
CA ASP A 174 -11.82 -5.58 26.35
C ASP A 174 -11.13 -4.49 25.52
N LYS A 175 -11.58 -3.23 25.66
CA LYS A 175 -10.94 -2.09 25.00
C LYS A 175 -9.49 -1.89 25.46
N ILE A 176 -9.23 -1.94 26.77
CA ILE A 176 -7.88 -1.83 27.32
C ILE A 176 -6.97 -2.94 26.77
N GLU A 177 -7.47 -4.18 26.73
CA GLU A 177 -6.72 -5.32 26.20
C GLU A 177 -6.41 -5.14 24.70
N LYS A 178 -7.40 -4.70 23.91
CA LYS A 178 -7.21 -4.42 22.47
C LYS A 178 -6.20 -3.31 22.18
N LEU A 179 -6.06 -2.33 23.07
CA LEU A 179 -5.04 -1.29 23.01
C LEU A 179 -3.65 -1.78 23.41
N GLY A 180 -3.54 -3.02 23.88
CA GLY A 180 -2.29 -3.69 24.24
C GLY A 180 -1.97 -3.68 25.73
N GLY A 181 -3.00 -3.47 26.59
CA GLY A 181 -2.89 -3.45 28.04
C GLY A 181 -2.28 -2.17 28.59
N TYR A 182 -2.24 -2.07 29.92
CA TYR A 182 -1.75 -0.87 30.61
C TYR A 182 -0.32 -0.50 30.25
N ASP A 183 0.52 -1.47 29.97
CA ASP A 183 1.91 -1.20 29.55
C ASP A 183 2.02 -0.33 28.31
N LYS A 184 1.17 -0.55 27.31
CA LYS A 184 1.13 0.30 26.12
C LYS A 184 0.37 1.61 26.33
N LEU A 185 -0.60 1.64 27.22
CA LEU A 185 -1.39 2.83 27.48
C LEU A 185 -0.58 4.01 28.01
N TYR A 186 0.48 3.77 28.79
CA TYR A 186 1.39 4.84 29.21
C TYR A 186 2.04 5.54 28.03
N ARG A 187 2.48 4.78 27.03
CA ARG A 187 3.05 5.34 25.80
C ARG A 187 2.00 6.09 24.99
N ILE A 188 0.81 5.50 24.80
CA ILE A 188 -0.29 6.13 24.08
C ILE A 188 -0.72 7.44 24.77
N LYS A 189 -0.78 7.44 26.10
CA LYS A 189 -1.08 8.65 26.90
C LYS A 189 -0.06 9.75 26.67
N LEU A 190 1.24 9.44 26.73
CA LEU A 190 2.31 10.39 26.50
C LEU A 190 2.22 10.98 25.08
N GLU A 191 1.98 10.15 24.08
CA GLU A 191 1.80 10.57 22.68
C GLU A 191 0.56 11.46 22.50
N ALA A 192 -0.55 11.09 23.17
CA ALA A 192 -1.80 11.86 23.11
C ALA A 192 -1.65 13.24 23.77
N ASP A 193 -0.98 13.33 24.89
CA ASP A 193 -0.76 14.60 25.58
C ASP A 193 0.18 15.52 24.76
N TYR A 194 1.19 14.95 24.12
CA TYR A 194 2.08 15.72 23.24
C TYR A 194 1.34 16.19 21.99
N LEU A 195 0.56 15.34 21.36
CA LEU A 195 -0.30 15.72 20.23
C LEU A 195 -1.29 16.83 20.63
N ALA A 196 -1.91 16.71 21.81
CA ALA A 196 -2.82 17.73 22.32
C ALA A 196 -2.12 19.08 22.49
N LYS A 197 -0.89 19.08 23.06
CA LYS A 197 -0.08 20.29 23.16
C LYS A 197 0.16 20.91 21.78
N LEU A 198 0.64 20.13 20.81
CA LEU A 198 0.92 20.65 19.46
C LEU A 198 -0.34 21.16 18.76
N ALA A 199 -1.46 20.45 18.89
CA ALA A 199 -2.74 20.86 18.30
C ALA A 199 -3.27 22.16 18.91
N ILE A 200 -3.20 22.33 20.24
CA ILE A 200 -3.64 23.54 20.93
C ILE A 200 -2.73 24.71 20.57
N ASP A 201 -1.41 24.54 20.60
CA ASP A 201 -0.44 25.57 20.19
C ASP A 201 -0.69 25.99 18.73
N GLY A 202 -0.96 25.01 17.85
CA GLY A 202 -1.32 25.25 16.47
C GLY A 202 -2.65 25.97 16.27
N ALA A 203 -3.66 25.65 17.09
CA ALA A 203 -4.96 26.31 17.08
C ALA A 203 -4.84 27.78 17.50
N HIS A 204 -4.15 28.06 18.61
CA HIS A 204 -3.91 29.45 19.04
C HIS A 204 -3.14 30.26 17.97
N LYS A 205 -2.18 29.66 17.32
CA LYS A 205 -1.43 30.32 16.23
C LYS A 205 -2.32 30.67 15.03
N ARG A 206 -3.34 29.87 14.73
CA ARG A 206 -4.21 30.02 13.53
C ARG A 206 -5.45 30.85 13.81
N TYR A 207 -6.05 30.67 14.99
CA TYR A 207 -7.37 31.24 15.33
C TYR A 207 -7.30 32.31 16.41
N GLY A 208 -6.13 32.55 17.03
CA GLY A 208 -5.93 33.51 18.11
C GLY A 208 -5.97 32.87 19.50
N GLU A 209 -5.68 33.68 20.54
CA GLU A 209 -5.56 33.20 21.92
C GLU A 209 -6.88 32.68 22.51
N VAL A 210 -8.03 33.17 22.02
CA VAL A 210 -9.36 32.76 22.43
C VAL A 210 -10.01 32.00 21.31
N LEU A 211 -10.17 30.69 21.49
CA LEU A 211 -10.88 29.84 20.55
C LEU A 211 -12.39 30.00 20.76
N ASP A 212 -13.15 30.03 19.66
CA ASP A 212 -14.61 29.94 19.75
C ASP A 212 -15.03 28.54 20.25
N GLU A 213 -16.26 28.43 20.74
CA GLU A 213 -16.78 27.22 21.37
C GLU A 213 -16.85 26.03 20.41
N GLU A 214 -17.17 26.27 19.15
CA GLU A 214 -17.25 25.24 18.12
C GLU A 214 -15.86 24.65 17.85
N THR A 215 -14.86 25.49 17.62
CA THR A 215 -13.46 25.09 17.38
C THR A 215 -12.90 24.34 18.60
N ALA A 216 -13.10 24.85 19.81
CA ALA A 216 -12.61 24.22 21.03
C ALA A 216 -13.25 22.82 21.26
N THR A 217 -14.55 22.71 21.05
CA THR A 217 -15.29 21.45 21.17
C THR A 217 -14.82 20.44 20.12
N ARG A 218 -14.62 20.89 18.88
CA ARG A 218 -14.14 20.02 17.81
C ARG A 218 -12.72 19.49 18.08
N ILE A 219 -11.81 20.34 18.51
CA ILE A 219 -10.44 19.93 18.88
C ILE A 219 -10.46 18.88 19.99
N LYS A 220 -11.24 19.13 21.06
CA LYS A 220 -11.37 18.20 22.18
C LYS A 220 -11.88 16.84 21.73
N PHE A 221 -12.92 16.81 20.91
CA PHE A 221 -13.49 15.58 20.36
C PHE A 221 -12.49 14.80 19.51
N GLU A 222 -11.84 15.46 18.53
CA GLU A 222 -10.88 14.81 17.62
C GLU A 222 -9.68 14.22 18.40
N LEU A 223 -9.10 14.97 19.32
CA LEU A 223 -8.00 14.49 20.16
C LEU A 223 -8.41 13.31 21.03
N HIS A 224 -9.65 13.31 21.54
CA HIS A 224 -10.19 12.19 22.30
C HIS A 224 -10.31 10.93 21.42
N ILE A 225 -10.83 11.05 20.20
CA ILE A 225 -10.93 9.93 19.26
C ILE A 225 -9.54 9.36 18.92
N MET A 226 -8.58 10.21 18.53
CA MET A 226 -7.20 9.77 18.20
C MET A 226 -6.56 9.02 19.37
N LYS A 227 -6.71 9.51 20.59
CA LYS A 227 -6.22 8.88 21.82
C LYS A 227 -6.89 7.53 22.07
N THR A 228 -8.22 7.50 22.09
CA THR A 228 -8.98 6.30 22.47
C THR A 228 -9.01 5.22 21.41
N MET A 229 -8.63 5.54 20.16
CA MET A 229 -8.34 4.60 19.09
C MET A 229 -6.91 4.04 19.13
N GLY A 230 -6.02 4.61 19.97
CA GLY A 230 -4.65 4.14 20.17
C GLY A 230 -3.63 4.62 19.12
N PHE A 231 -3.95 5.65 18.34
CA PHE A 231 -3.12 6.12 17.22
C PHE A 231 -2.60 7.57 17.32
N PRO A 232 -2.44 8.18 18.52
CA PRO A 232 -2.01 9.57 18.60
C PRO A 232 -0.60 9.80 18.03
N GLY A 233 0.29 8.78 18.11
CA GLY A 233 1.63 8.87 17.57
C GLY A 233 1.71 8.83 16.03
N TYR A 234 0.61 8.48 15.36
CA TYR A 234 0.53 8.52 13.90
C TYR A 234 0.28 9.93 13.37
N PHE A 235 -0.47 10.76 14.09
CA PHE A 235 -0.81 12.14 13.72
C PHE A 235 0.24 13.14 14.17
#